data_370450eef669538fb69cfe2e0e40289c
#
_entry.id   370450eef669538fb69cfe2e0e40289c
#
_cell.length_a   1.000
_cell.length_b   1.000
_cell.length_c   1.000
_cell.angle_alpha   90.00
_cell.angle_beta   90.00
_cell.angle_gamma   90.00
#
_symmetry.space_group_name_H-M   'P 1'
#
loop_
_entity.id
_entity.type
_entity.pdbx_description
1 polymer ?
#
loop_
_entity_poly.entity_id
_entity_poly.type
_entity_poly.pdbx_seq_one_letter_code
_entity_poly.pdbx_strand_id
1 'polypeptide(L)'
;YKRQLHNHIIISSVHPVTGRSFDSSLVTHGVLARTHDTVLAANGFTQTTELKAHRQLHDSTKKIEMRANGQYIWTDDLTARVEAALADARSIDEESFYTVLAEHGVDVGPNPDRSTRNWTFGMNDAEKTNDDGQPVYRRARGSRLAAHLTRPAINQQLAQNERLARQPVVTAPVPAPAVAVQLDAL
;
A
#
# COMPACT_ATOMS: atom_id res chain seq x y z
N TYR A 1 14.60 13.81 24.50
CA TYR A 1 13.16 14.16 24.42
C TYR A 1 13.00 15.30 23.43
N LYS A 2 12.48 15.04 22.23
CA LYS A 2 12.07 16.12 21.31
C LYS A 2 10.79 16.75 21.84
N ARG A 3 10.87 17.94 22.40
CA ARG A 3 9.69 18.72 22.74
C ARG A 3 9.01 19.13 21.44
N GLN A 4 7.84 18.57 21.16
CA GLN A 4 6.99 19.04 20.07
C GLN A 4 6.20 20.25 20.58
N LEU A 5 6.31 21.38 19.89
CA LEU A 5 5.38 22.48 20.06
C LEU A 5 4.03 22.05 19.48
N HIS A 6 2.99 22.10 20.29
CA HIS A 6 1.62 21.85 19.86
C HIS A 6 0.70 22.85 20.51
N ASN A 7 -0.29 23.28 19.76
CA ASN A 7 -1.29 24.23 20.19
C ASN A 7 -2.62 23.51 20.42
N HIS A 8 -3.30 23.83 21.50
CA HIS A 8 -4.67 23.43 21.75
C HIS A 8 -5.60 24.60 21.46
N ILE A 9 -6.53 24.42 20.54
CA ILE A 9 -7.55 25.41 20.21
C ILE A 9 -8.87 24.91 20.80
N ILE A 10 -9.45 25.67 21.73
CA ILE A 10 -10.75 25.38 22.30
C ILE A 10 -11.76 26.30 21.63
N ILE A 11 -12.79 25.72 21.03
CA ILE A 11 -13.86 26.45 20.35
C ILE A 11 -15.16 26.15 21.09
N SER A 12 -15.91 27.22 21.44
CA SER A 12 -17.24 27.06 22.00
C SER A 12 -18.17 26.36 20.98
N SER A 13 -18.92 25.38 21.43
CA SER A 13 -19.92 24.69 20.60
C SER A 13 -21.12 25.58 20.27
N VAL A 14 -21.29 26.70 20.97
CA VAL A 14 -22.42 27.63 20.79
C VAL A 14 -21.91 29.05 20.66
N HIS A 15 -22.43 29.78 19.66
CA HIS A 15 -22.11 31.21 19.50
C HIS A 15 -22.73 32.03 20.63
N PRO A 16 -21.93 32.83 21.34
CA PRO A 16 -22.37 33.47 22.61
C PRO A 16 -23.51 34.51 22.44
N VAL A 17 -23.64 35.08 21.23
CA VAL A 17 -24.64 36.13 20.97
C VAL A 17 -25.88 35.55 20.29
N THR A 18 -25.72 34.62 19.34
CA THR A 18 -26.83 34.11 18.50
C THR A 18 -27.42 32.79 18.99
N GLY A 19 -26.78 32.11 19.95
CA GLY A 19 -27.19 30.79 20.45
C GLY A 19 -27.11 29.67 19.42
N ARG A 20 -26.60 29.94 18.22
CA ARG A 20 -26.45 28.93 17.15
C ARG A 20 -25.31 27.99 17.49
N SER A 21 -25.55 26.69 17.28
CA SER A 21 -24.48 25.71 17.40
C SER A 21 -23.42 25.92 16.30
N PHE A 22 -22.17 25.67 16.68
CA PHE A 22 -21.05 25.72 15.76
C PHE A 22 -21.21 24.61 14.69
N ASP A 23 -21.13 24.99 13.44
CA ASP A 23 -21.16 24.02 12.35
C ASP A 23 -19.83 23.30 12.24
N SER A 24 -19.74 22.10 12.81
CA SER A 24 -18.55 21.27 12.78
C SER A 24 -18.14 20.83 11.36
N SER A 25 -19.05 20.92 10.38
CA SER A 25 -18.72 20.59 8.98
C SER A 25 -17.73 21.59 8.38
N LEU A 26 -17.73 22.85 8.86
CA LEU A 26 -16.78 23.88 8.46
C LEU A 26 -15.37 23.66 9.02
N VAL A 27 -15.24 22.83 10.04
CA VAL A 27 -13.97 22.55 10.75
C VAL A 27 -13.53 21.11 10.50
N THR A 28 -13.81 20.58 9.33
CA THR A 28 -13.28 19.28 8.95
C THR A 28 -11.75 19.31 8.95
N HIS A 29 -11.14 18.16 9.27
CA HIS A 29 -9.69 18.05 9.30
C HIS A 29 -9.01 18.58 8.02
N GLY A 30 -9.66 18.43 6.86
CA GLY A 30 -9.15 18.95 5.59
C GLY A 30 -9.24 20.49 5.46
N VAL A 31 -10.28 21.12 6.02
CA VAL A 31 -10.40 22.58 6.03
C VAL A 31 -9.36 23.20 6.95
N LEU A 32 -9.25 22.68 8.18
CA LEU A 32 -8.24 23.13 9.14
C LEU A 32 -6.81 23.00 8.61
N ALA A 33 -6.49 21.87 7.98
CA ALA A 33 -5.17 21.64 7.39
C ALA A 33 -4.85 22.69 6.30
N ARG A 34 -5.79 22.96 5.39
CA ARG A 34 -5.60 23.95 4.32
C ARG A 34 -5.45 25.37 4.87
N THR A 35 -6.31 25.77 5.84
CA THR A 35 -6.21 27.08 6.47
C THR A 35 -4.89 27.25 7.19
N HIS A 36 -4.45 26.24 7.93
CA HIS A 36 -3.16 26.22 8.59
C HIS A 36 -2.01 26.36 7.59
N ASP A 37 -2.04 25.61 6.50
CA ASP A 37 -1.02 25.67 5.45
C ASP A 37 -0.97 27.03 4.76
N THR A 38 -2.13 27.71 4.56
CA THR A 38 -2.20 29.06 4.05
C THR A 38 -1.51 30.05 5.00
N VAL A 39 -1.75 29.94 6.31
CA VAL A 39 -1.11 30.80 7.32
C VAL A 39 0.40 30.55 7.37
N LEU A 40 0.84 29.29 7.32
CA LEU A 40 2.26 28.94 7.29
C LEU A 40 2.96 29.53 6.06
N ALA A 41 2.36 29.37 4.87
CA ALA A 41 2.91 29.91 3.63
C ALA A 41 3.04 31.44 3.67
N ALA A 42 2.01 32.14 4.17
CA ALA A 42 2.03 33.59 4.32
C ALA A 42 3.13 34.11 5.26
N ASN A 43 3.62 33.26 6.16
CA ASN A 43 4.67 33.59 7.12
C ASN A 43 6.03 32.93 6.79
N GLY A 44 6.20 32.35 5.61
CA GLY A 44 7.46 31.74 5.16
C GLY A 44 7.83 30.41 5.82
N PHE A 45 6.85 29.72 6.41
CA PHE A 45 7.05 28.41 7.01
C PHE A 45 6.67 27.27 6.04
N THR A 46 7.31 26.12 6.20
CA THR A 46 6.99 24.90 5.42
C THR A 46 5.59 24.40 5.75
N GLN A 47 4.81 24.12 4.73
CA GLN A 47 3.43 23.64 4.86
C GLN A 47 3.36 22.22 5.44
N THR A 48 2.34 21.94 6.27
CA THR A 48 2.15 20.60 6.87
C THR A 48 1.76 19.55 5.84
N THR A 49 1.16 19.94 4.73
CA THR A 49 0.80 19.04 3.64
C THR A 49 2.04 18.43 2.98
N GLU A 50 3.09 19.22 2.78
CA GLU A 50 4.40 18.75 2.28
C GLU A 50 5.07 17.79 3.26
N LEU A 51 5.03 18.12 4.56
CA LEU A 51 5.54 17.26 5.63
C LEU A 51 4.78 15.92 5.73
N LYS A 52 3.46 15.92 5.44
CA LYS A 52 2.67 14.68 5.41
C LYS A 52 3.00 13.81 4.21
N ALA A 53 3.17 14.41 3.03
CA ALA A 53 3.63 13.68 1.85
C ALA A 53 4.97 12.99 2.10
N HIS A 54 5.90 13.70 2.75
CA HIS A 54 7.19 13.14 3.18
C HIS A 54 7.05 12.03 4.23
N ARG A 55 6.12 12.17 5.19
CA ARG A 55 5.88 11.15 6.23
C ARG A 55 5.23 9.87 5.71
N GLN A 56 4.44 9.94 4.64
CA GLN A 56 3.84 8.75 4.03
C GLN A 56 4.86 7.85 3.34
N LEU A 57 6.04 8.38 3.02
CA LEU A 57 7.15 7.65 2.38
C LEU A 57 8.16 7.08 3.37
N HIS A 58 8.09 7.45 4.67
CA HIS A 58 9.05 7.01 5.67
C HIS A 58 8.41 6.11 6.71
N ASP A 59 8.98 4.92 6.86
CA ASP A 59 8.69 4.04 7.99
C ASP A 59 8.97 4.76 9.33
N SER A 60 8.22 4.41 10.36
CA SER A 60 8.53 4.90 11.70
C SER A 60 9.92 4.44 12.13
N THR A 61 10.62 5.23 12.93
CA THR A 61 11.95 4.87 13.48
C THR A 61 11.94 3.46 14.09
N LYS A 62 10.86 3.12 14.81
CA LYS A 62 10.67 1.79 15.38
C LYS A 62 10.66 0.69 14.33
N LYS A 63 10.00 0.91 13.20
CA LYS A 63 9.92 -0.08 12.12
C LYS A 63 11.27 -0.29 11.43
N ILE A 64 12.04 0.80 11.29
CA ILE A 64 13.40 0.75 10.77
C ILE A 64 14.31 -0.05 11.72
N GLU A 65 14.22 0.19 13.03
CA GLU A 65 14.97 -0.55 14.05
C GLU A 65 14.59 -2.04 14.08
N MET A 66 13.28 -2.36 13.98
CA MET A 66 12.81 -3.74 13.91
C MET A 66 13.40 -4.48 12.71
N ARG A 67 13.42 -3.85 11.52
CA ARG A 67 14.05 -4.45 10.33
C ARG A 67 15.55 -4.67 10.51
N ALA A 68 16.25 -3.68 11.06
CA ALA A 68 17.70 -3.78 11.31
C ALA A 68 18.03 -4.95 12.27
N ASN A 69 17.12 -5.25 13.19
CA ASN A 69 17.25 -6.35 14.15
C ASN A 69 16.67 -7.68 13.65
N GLY A 70 16.23 -7.77 12.39
CA GLY A 70 15.61 -8.98 11.84
C GLY A 70 14.28 -9.38 12.48
N GLN A 71 13.61 -8.44 13.16
CA GLN A 71 12.34 -8.71 13.82
C GLN A 71 11.19 -8.76 12.80
N TYR A 72 10.24 -9.66 13.04
CA TYR A 72 9.05 -9.80 12.22
C TYR A 72 8.20 -8.52 12.22
N ILE A 73 7.76 -8.10 11.04
CA ILE A 73 6.88 -6.97 10.83
C ILE A 73 5.72 -7.42 9.95
N TRP A 74 4.55 -7.62 10.54
CA TRP A 74 3.38 -8.13 9.83
C TRP A 74 2.98 -7.32 8.59
N THR A 75 3.22 -5.99 8.57
CA THR A 75 2.93 -5.17 7.38
C THR A 75 3.89 -5.45 6.24
N ASP A 76 5.12 -5.83 6.53
CA ASP A 76 6.11 -6.17 5.53
C ASP A 76 5.83 -7.55 4.95
N ASP A 77 5.44 -8.50 5.82
CA ASP A 77 4.98 -9.83 5.40
C ASP A 77 3.72 -9.72 4.51
N LEU A 78 2.72 -8.93 4.95
CA LEU A 78 1.52 -8.70 4.15
C LEU A 78 1.85 -8.06 2.79
N THR A 79 2.76 -7.07 2.78
CA THR A 79 3.21 -6.42 1.54
C THR A 79 3.86 -7.44 0.60
N ALA A 80 4.80 -8.23 1.11
CA ALA A 80 5.50 -9.24 0.32
C ALA A 80 4.55 -10.30 -0.29
N ARG A 81 3.54 -10.74 0.48
CA ARG A 81 2.52 -11.69 -0.01
C ARG A 81 1.66 -11.10 -1.12
N VAL A 82 1.21 -9.84 -0.96
CA VAL A 82 0.43 -9.15 -1.98
C VAL A 82 1.26 -8.91 -3.24
N GLU A 83 2.53 -8.52 -3.11
CA GLU A 83 3.46 -8.34 -4.23
C GLU A 83 3.73 -9.66 -4.94
N ALA A 84 3.94 -10.75 -4.20
CA ALA A 84 4.13 -12.09 -4.78
C ALA A 84 2.89 -12.53 -5.58
N ALA A 85 1.69 -12.33 -5.03
CA ALA A 85 0.46 -12.63 -5.74
C ALA A 85 0.27 -11.77 -6.99
N LEU A 86 0.67 -10.49 -6.94
CA LEU A 86 0.58 -9.57 -8.08
C LEU A 86 1.60 -9.90 -9.19
N ALA A 87 2.76 -10.44 -8.80
CA ALA A 87 3.80 -10.88 -9.73
C ALA A 87 3.54 -12.26 -10.35
N ASP A 88 2.59 -13.03 -9.81
CA ASP A 88 2.22 -14.34 -10.36
C ASP A 88 1.60 -14.18 -11.75
N ALA A 89 2.10 -14.93 -12.74
CA ALA A 89 1.62 -14.90 -14.12
C ALA A 89 0.13 -15.27 -14.27
N ARG A 90 -0.45 -15.96 -13.29
CA ARG A 90 -1.88 -16.30 -13.24
C ARG A 90 -2.76 -15.11 -12.86
N SER A 91 -2.19 -14.07 -12.24
CA SER A 91 -2.88 -12.84 -11.83
C SER A 91 -3.06 -11.91 -13.02
N ILE A 92 -4.07 -12.16 -13.84
CA ILE A 92 -4.36 -11.42 -15.09
C ILE A 92 -5.57 -10.49 -14.96
N ASP A 93 -6.43 -10.74 -13.97
CA ASP A 93 -7.62 -9.96 -13.64
C ASP A 93 -7.90 -9.97 -12.13
N GLU A 94 -8.95 -9.26 -11.68
CA GLU A 94 -9.27 -9.17 -10.25
C GLU A 94 -9.64 -10.54 -9.66
N GLU A 95 -10.33 -11.41 -10.37
CA GLU A 95 -10.80 -12.71 -9.88
C GLU A 95 -9.63 -13.69 -9.70
N SER A 96 -8.77 -13.81 -10.71
CA SER A 96 -7.56 -14.63 -10.63
C SER A 96 -6.59 -14.11 -9.57
N PHE A 97 -6.46 -12.78 -9.44
CA PHE A 97 -5.65 -12.18 -8.39
C PHE A 97 -6.17 -12.51 -6.99
N TYR A 98 -7.49 -12.49 -6.75
CA TYR A 98 -8.05 -12.90 -5.46
C TYR A 98 -7.79 -14.37 -5.15
N THR A 99 -7.84 -15.23 -6.16
CA THR A 99 -7.53 -16.65 -6.02
C THR A 99 -6.07 -16.85 -5.60
N VAL A 100 -5.14 -16.17 -6.25
CA VAL A 100 -3.71 -16.25 -5.93
C VAL A 100 -3.43 -15.63 -4.55
N LEU A 101 -4.08 -14.51 -4.19
CA LEU A 101 -3.97 -13.92 -2.84
C LEU A 101 -4.37 -14.92 -1.76
N ALA A 102 -5.46 -15.65 -1.96
CA ALA A 102 -5.91 -16.66 -0.99
C ALA A 102 -4.88 -17.79 -0.82
N GLU A 103 -4.18 -18.21 -1.88
CA GLU A 103 -3.09 -19.18 -1.81
C GLU A 103 -1.91 -18.65 -0.96
N HIS A 104 -1.68 -17.33 -0.95
CA HIS A 104 -0.70 -16.67 -0.09
C HIS A 104 -1.23 -16.38 1.32
N GLY A 105 -2.43 -16.83 1.68
CA GLY A 105 -3.05 -16.59 2.99
C GLY A 105 -3.46 -15.14 3.21
N VAL A 106 -3.74 -14.42 2.13
CA VAL A 106 -4.21 -13.02 2.15
C VAL A 106 -5.64 -12.98 1.62
N ASP A 107 -6.51 -12.29 2.32
CA ASP A 107 -7.84 -11.99 1.85
C ASP A 107 -8.03 -10.51 1.53
N VAL A 108 -9.03 -10.22 0.70
CA VAL A 108 -9.47 -8.86 0.38
C VAL A 108 -10.73 -8.58 1.17
N GLY A 109 -10.78 -7.42 1.81
CA GLY A 109 -11.87 -7.04 2.73
C GLY A 109 -13.27 -7.20 2.11
N PRO A 110 -14.31 -7.29 2.96
CA PRO A 110 -15.63 -7.84 2.65
C PRO A 110 -16.45 -7.11 1.58
N ASN A 111 -15.97 -6.00 1.06
CA ASN A 111 -16.62 -5.25 -0.02
C ASN A 111 -15.58 -4.64 -0.97
N PRO A 112 -14.83 -5.45 -1.73
CA PRO A 112 -13.83 -4.95 -2.67
C PRO A 112 -14.46 -4.01 -3.71
N ASP A 113 -15.69 -4.28 -4.15
CA ASP A 113 -16.40 -3.52 -5.18
C ASP A 113 -16.85 -2.12 -4.72
N ARG A 114 -17.07 -1.92 -3.42
CA ARG A 114 -17.45 -0.62 -2.85
C ARG A 114 -16.26 0.32 -2.67
N SER A 115 -15.05 -0.21 -2.66
CA SER A 115 -13.85 0.61 -2.51
C SER A 115 -13.37 1.15 -3.86
N THR A 116 -13.84 2.32 -4.24
CA THR A 116 -13.43 2.98 -5.49
C THR A 116 -11.95 3.38 -5.52
N ARG A 117 -11.27 3.42 -4.36
CA ARG A 117 -9.90 3.96 -4.26
C ARG A 117 -8.84 2.96 -3.87
N ASN A 118 -9.09 2.12 -2.86
CA ASN A 118 -8.08 1.19 -2.33
C ASN A 118 -8.73 -0.04 -1.71
N TRP A 119 -8.17 -1.20 -2.00
CA TRP A 119 -8.51 -2.43 -1.30
C TRP A 119 -7.88 -2.46 0.10
N THR A 120 -8.51 -3.26 0.96
CA THR A 120 -7.98 -3.61 2.28
C THR A 120 -7.61 -5.07 2.26
N PHE A 121 -6.34 -5.36 2.44
CA PHE A 121 -5.81 -6.70 2.53
C PHE A 121 -5.78 -7.17 3.98
N GLY A 122 -6.04 -8.45 4.22
CA GLY A 122 -6.06 -9.07 5.52
C GLY A 122 -5.27 -10.36 5.54
N MET A 123 -4.68 -10.66 6.70
CA MET A 123 -4.00 -11.93 6.97
C MET A 123 -3.98 -12.23 8.46
N ASN A 124 -3.75 -13.48 8.81
CA ASN A 124 -3.42 -13.88 10.16
C ASN A 124 -1.95 -13.55 10.46
N ASP A 125 -1.71 -12.87 11.59
CA ASP A 125 -0.36 -12.53 12.06
C ASP A 125 0.38 -13.82 12.45
N ALA A 126 1.56 -14.05 11.86
CA ALA A 126 2.32 -15.27 12.06
C ALA A 126 2.89 -15.40 13.49
N GLU A 127 3.15 -14.27 14.15
CA GLU A 127 3.81 -14.25 15.46
C GLU A 127 2.90 -13.82 16.61
N LYS A 128 1.68 -13.41 16.33
CA LYS A 128 0.78 -12.90 17.39
C LYS A 128 -0.49 -13.72 17.49
N THR A 129 -0.73 -14.24 18.69
CA THR A 129 -1.98 -14.90 19.07
C THR A 129 -2.77 -14.05 20.05
N ASN A 130 -4.10 -14.21 20.06
CA ASN A 130 -5.01 -13.67 21.07
C ASN A 130 -4.96 -14.54 22.35
N ASP A 131 -5.73 -14.14 23.36
CA ASP A 131 -5.82 -14.85 24.65
C ASP A 131 -6.36 -16.29 24.51
N ASP A 132 -7.07 -16.59 23.43
CA ASP A 132 -7.61 -17.91 23.09
C ASP A 132 -6.62 -18.78 22.30
N GLY A 133 -5.40 -18.31 22.08
CA GLY A 133 -4.36 -18.98 21.28
C GLY A 133 -4.58 -18.95 19.77
N GLN A 134 -5.56 -18.19 19.29
CA GLN A 134 -5.81 -18.04 17.85
C GLN A 134 -4.95 -16.91 17.26
N PRO A 135 -4.48 -17.04 15.99
CA PRO A 135 -3.73 -16.00 15.33
C PRO A 135 -4.52 -14.68 15.28
N VAL A 136 -3.86 -13.57 15.56
CA VAL A 136 -4.50 -12.25 15.48
C VAL A 136 -4.66 -11.87 14.01
N TYR A 137 -5.90 -11.62 13.61
CA TYR A 137 -6.19 -11.16 12.25
C TYR A 137 -5.85 -9.68 12.07
N ARG A 138 -5.03 -9.36 11.06
CA ARG A 138 -4.53 -8.02 10.74
C ARG A 138 -5.08 -7.54 9.42
N ARG A 139 -5.30 -6.24 9.32
CA ARG A 139 -5.76 -5.58 8.08
C ARG A 139 -4.99 -4.30 7.80
N ALA A 140 -4.69 -4.05 6.52
CA ALA A 140 -4.15 -2.79 6.07
C ALA A 140 -4.71 -2.40 4.69
N ARG A 141 -4.89 -1.10 4.46
CA ARG A 141 -5.21 -0.60 3.12
C ARG A 141 -3.97 -0.71 2.24
N GLY A 142 -4.12 -1.10 0.97
CA GLY A 142 -3.02 -1.19 0.02
C GLY A 142 -2.18 0.08 -0.06
N SER A 143 -2.82 1.25 -0.08
CA SER A 143 -2.12 2.56 -0.08
C SER A 143 -1.29 2.85 1.19
N ARG A 144 -1.48 2.09 2.27
CA ARG A 144 -0.64 2.18 3.48
C ARG A 144 0.49 1.17 3.49
N LEU A 145 0.37 0.12 2.71
CA LEU A 145 1.41 -0.88 2.53
C LEU A 145 2.48 -0.33 1.57
N ALA A 146 2.07 0.04 0.35
CA ALA A 146 2.96 0.65 -0.64
C ALA A 146 2.17 1.51 -1.65
N ALA A 147 2.84 2.46 -2.29
CA ALA A 147 2.23 3.36 -3.26
C ALA A 147 1.69 2.61 -4.51
N HIS A 148 2.36 1.54 -4.92
CA HIS A 148 1.97 0.70 -6.05
C HIS A 148 0.88 -0.33 -5.71
N LEU A 149 0.47 -0.46 -4.45
CA LEU A 149 -0.62 -1.34 -4.01
C LEU A 149 -1.96 -0.60 -3.87
N THR A 150 -2.13 0.51 -4.57
CA THR A 150 -3.43 1.13 -4.77
C THR A 150 -4.22 0.37 -5.83
N ARG A 151 -5.57 0.37 -5.74
CA ARG A 151 -6.40 -0.35 -6.72
C ARG A 151 -6.10 0.03 -8.19
N PRO A 152 -5.95 1.32 -8.53
CA PRO A 152 -5.58 1.68 -9.90
C PRO A 152 -4.23 1.12 -10.36
N ALA A 153 -3.22 1.13 -9.47
CA ALA A 153 -1.90 0.60 -9.80
C ALA A 153 -1.91 -0.93 -9.95
N ILE A 154 -2.64 -1.63 -9.08
CA ILE A 154 -2.84 -3.08 -9.19
C ILE A 154 -3.54 -3.42 -10.50
N ASN A 155 -4.65 -2.75 -10.84
CA ASN A 155 -5.37 -3.00 -12.09
C ASN A 155 -4.50 -2.74 -13.33
N GLN A 156 -3.62 -1.73 -13.27
CA GLN A 156 -2.64 -1.51 -14.33
C GLN A 156 -1.65 -2.68 -14.47
N GLN A 157 -1.17 -3.24 -13.35
CA GLN A 157 -0.28 -4.39 -13.36
C GLN A 157 -0.98 -5.66 -13.88
N LEU A 158 -2.22 -5.92 -13.43
CA LEU A 158 -3.02 -7.04 -13.91
C LEU A 158 -3.23 -6.97 -15.43
N ALA A 159 -3.58 -5.79 -15.96
CA ALA A 159 -3.70 -5.58 -17.39
C ALA A 159 -2.38 -5.80 -18.16
N GLN A 160 -1.24 -5.51 -17.51
CA GLN A 160 0.08 -5.81 -18.08
C GLN A 160 0.34 -7.32 -18.08
N ASN A 161 0.04 -8.02 -16.99
CA ASN A 161 0.16 -9.48 -16.91
C ASN A 161 -0.70 -10.17 -17.97
N GLU A 162 -1.94 -9.71 -18.16
CA GLU A 162 -2.84 -10.22 -19.22
C GLU A 162 -2.23 -10.06 -20.61
N ARG A 163 -1.64 -8.91 -20.92
CA ARG A 163 -0.96 -8.68 -22.20
C ARG A 163 0.23 -9.61 -22.40
N LEU A 164 1.02 -9.84 -21.36
CA LEU A 164 2.16 -10.74 -21.40
C LEU A 164 1.71 -12.19 -21.60
N ALA A 165 0.65 -12.62 -20.92
CA ALA A 165 0.06 -13.96 -21.08
C ALA A 165 -0.46 -14.22 -22.50
N ARG A 166 -0.90 -13.19 -23.21
CA ARG A 166 -1.39 -13.28 -24.60
C ARG A 166 -0.28 -13.25 -25.65
N GLN A 167 0.97 -12.91 -25.29
CA GLN A 167 2.07 -12.91 -26.24
C GLN A 167 2.46 -14.35 -26.60
N PRO A 168 2.55 -14.71 -27.90
CA PRO A 168 3.02 -16.02 -28.30
C PRO A 168 4.48 -16.18 -27.83
N VAL A 169 4.76 -17.31 -27.18
CA VAL A 169 6.13 -17.68 -26.81
C VAL A 169 6.93 -17.79 -28.09
N VAL A 170 7.74 -16.79 -28.39
CA VAL A 170 8.70 -16.86 -29.49
C VAL A 170 9.78 -17.87 -29.07
N THR A 171 9.55 -19.12 -29.40
CA THR A 171 10.57 -20.19 -29.27
C THR A 171 11.74 -19.76 -30.14
N ALA A 172 12.89 -19.46 -29.52
CA ALA A 172 14.13 -19.21 -30.30
C ALA A 172 14.38 -20.40 -31.22
N PRO A 173 14.73 -20.16 -32.49
CA PRO A 173 14.99 -21.26 -33.43
C PRO A 173 16.12 -22.12 -32.85
N VAL A 174 15.85 -23.41 -32.75
CA VAL A 174 16.85 -24.41 -32.36
C VAL A 174 18.05 -24.25 -33.30
N PRO A 175 19.27 -23.99 -32.78
CA PRO A 175 20.42 -23.90 -33.65
C PRO A 175 20.56 -25.20 -34.44
N ALA A 176 20.68 -25.08 -35.75
CA ALA A 176 20.88 -26.21 -36.64
C ALA A 176 22.13 -27.00 -36.20
N PRO A 177 22.09 -28.35 -36.24
CA PRO A 177 23.23 -29.15 -35.87
C PRO A 177 24.44 -28.79 -36.77
N ALA A 178 25.57 -28.51 -36.13
CA ALA A 178 26.81 -28.20 -36.81
C ALA A 178 27.15 -29.39 -37.73
N VAL A 179 27.21 -29.13 -39.04
CA VAL A 179 27.70 -30.11 -40.01
C VAL A 179 29.18 -30.32 -39.77
N ALA A 180 29.53 -31.48 -39.23
CA ALA A 180 30.93 -31.87 -39.10
C ALA A 180 31.53 -32.03 -40.51
N VAL A 181 32.37 -31.08 -40.90
CA VAL A 181 33.22 -31.20 -42.10
C VAL A 181 34.33 -32.19 -41.78
N GLN A 182 34.20 -33.40 -42.30
CA GLN A 182 35.27 -34.39 -42.29
C GLN A 182 36.29 -33.92 -43.32
N LEU A 183 37.47 -33.46 -42.85
CA LEU A 183 38.64 -33.24 -43.66
C LEU A 183 39.31 -34.62 -43.89
N ASP A 184 39.09 -35.19 -45.05
CA ASP A 184 39.89 -36.32 -45.51
C ASP A 184 41.31 -35.83 -45.77
N ALA A 185 42.27 -36.36 -45.02
CA ALA A 185 43.69 -36.17 -45.24
C ALA A 185 44.16 -37.01 -46.45
N LEU A 186 44.76 -36.34 -47.43
CA LEU A 186 45.66 -36.89 -48.44
C LEU A 186 47.07 -36.88 -47.96
#